data_7afae21c634caa2b7c4f9058b4af9963
#
_entry.id   7afae21c634caa2b7c4f9058b4af9963
#
_cell.length_a   1.000
_cell.length_b   1.000
_cell.length_c   1.000
_cell.angle_alpha   90.00
_cell.angle_beta   90.00
_cell.angle_gamma   90.00
#
_symmetry.space_group_name_H-M   'P 1'
#
loop_
_entity.id
_entity.type
_entity.pdbx_description
1 polymer ?
#
loop_
_entity_poly.entity_id
_entity_poly.type
_entity_poly.pdbx_seq_one_letter_code
_entity_poly.pdbx_strand_id
1 'polypeptide(L)'
;MEIRQLEYFHEIAATGSINEAARRLNMSQPPLSYQIKQLEAELKVKLFERTRAGVTLTEAGKLLYDRTENILSYVRSTELEVSKAGKKQVLRIGITPTTVTTIMPYISRFSRENCDVNFEVRDAITFTLLNYLMDGIIDVSVVRTPIKLEGLNYLELNEEPMIAVLPPEIPENETKKEGISLKELTECPLIIYRRYEEFLMKAFGEKNLQPDIFCVCDDPRDAMLWVQEGLATAVFPRSMEDLCTDLPIRIIEEEKLKTRILLAWKKDRRPSAVMQDFINI
;
A
#
# COMPACT_ATOMS: atom_id res chain seq x y z
N MET A 1 -25.22 7.64 14.62
CA MET A 1 -24.10 8.06 13.73
C MET A 1 -24.54 7.93 12.30
N GLU A 2 -24.61 9.02 11.58
CA GLU A 2 -25.06 9.10 10.18
C GLU A 2 -23.86 9.38 9.24
N ILE A 3 -23.98 8.97 7.97
CA ILE A 3 -22.91 9.18 6.97
C ILE A 3 -22.59 10.67 6.83
N ARG A 4 -23.61 11.53 6.80
CA ARG A 4 -23.41 12.99 6.74
C ARG A 4 -22.65 13.54 7.94
N GLN A 5 -22.85 12.99 9.13
CA GLN A 5 -22.11 13.41 10.31
C GLN A 5 -20.63 13.03 10.19
N LEU A 6 -20.30 11.90 9.56
CA LEU A 6 -18.93 11.51 9.26
C LEU A 6 -18.29 12.42 8.21
N GLU A 7 -19.03 12.82 7.16
CA GLU A 7 -18.54 13.81 6.19
C GLU A 7 -18.22 15.16 6.87
N TYR A 8 -19.10 15.63 7.71
CA TYR A 8 -18.92 16.86 8.46
C TYR A 8 -17.72 16.80 9.42
N PHE A 9 -17.60 15.68 10.13
CA PHE A 9 -16.48 15.44 11.03
C PHE A 9 -15.16 15.43 10.26
N HIS A 10 -15.09 14.70 9.13
CA HIS A 10 -13.90 14.60 8.29
C HIS A 10 -13.46 15.96 7.75
N GLU A 11 -14.39 16.76 7.24
CA GLU A 11 -14.08 18.08 6.70
C GLU A 11 -13.57 19.07 7.79
N ILE A 12 -14.14 19.02 9.00
CA ILE A 12 -13.63 19.81 10.13
C ILE A 12 -12.23 19.36 10.53
N ALA A 13 -11.97 18.05 10.57
CA ALA A 13 -10.66 17.51 10.90
C ALA A 13 -9.61 17.91 9.86
N ALA A 14 -9.95 17.82 8.57
CA ALA A 14 -9.06 18.19 7.47
C ALA A 14 -8.72 19.68 7.42
N THR A 15 -9.67 20.56 7.78
CA THR A 15 -9.46 22.00 7.76
C THR A 15 -8.92 22.59 9.06
N GLY A 16 -9.07 21.88 10.18
CA GLY A 16 -8.77 22.39 11.52
C GLY A 16 -9.67 23.56 11.97
N SER A 17 -10.74 23.86 11.22
CA SER A 17 -11.61 25.01 11.45
C SER A 17 -13.07 24.72 11.07
N ILE A 18 -13.97 24.86 12.04
CA ILE A 18 -15.39 24.66 11.81
C ILE A 18 -15.96 25.66 10.80
N ASN A 19 -15.47 26.93 10.82
CA ASN A 19 -15.91 27.95 9.89
C ASN A 19 -15.48 27.66 8.45
N GLU A 20 -14.24 27.22 8.27
CA GLU A 20 -13.71 26.84 6.95
C GLU A 20 -14.41 25.60 6.41
N ALA A 21 -14.60 24.57 7.25
CA ALA A 21 -15.37 23.38 6.88
C ALA A 21 -16.80 23.73 6.47
N ALA A 22 -17.48 24.59 7.23
CA ALA A 22 -18.84 25.04 6.88
C ALA A 22 -18.87 25.73 5.50
N ARG A 23 -17.89 26.57 5.20
CA ARG A 23 -17.76 27.21 3.88
C ARG A 23 -17.59 26.20 2.76
N ARG A 24 -16.73 25.20 2.92
CA ARG A 24 -16.49 24.14 1.92
C ARG A 24 -17.71 23.26 1.73
N LEU A 25 -18.45 23.00 2.80
CA LEU A 25 -19.71 22.23 2.76
C LEU A 25 -20.92 23.04 2.30
N ASN A 26 -20.75 24.30 1.90
CA ASN A 26 -21.81 25.24 1.50
C ASN A 26 -22.94 25.34 2.55
N MET A 27 -22.56 25.40 3.83
CA MET A 27 -23.51 25.54 4.94
C MET A 27 -23.03 26.57 5.96
N SER A 28 -23.94 27.00 6.85
CA SER A 28 -23.55 27.88 7.96
C SER A 28 -22.97 27.10 9.13
N GLN A 29 -22.11 27.77 9.94
CA GLN A 29 -21.39 27.14 11.05
C GLN A 29 -22.32 26.59 12.16
N PRO A 30 -23.45 27.23 12.56
CA PRO A 30 -24.26 26.72 13.66
C PRO A 30 -24.83 25.32 13.45
N PRO A 31 -25.45 24.96 12.30
CA PRO A 31 -25.90 23.59 12.06
C PRO A 31 -24.76 22.57 11.99
N LEU A 32 -23.60 22.95 11.43
CA LEU A 32 -22.43 22.07 11.40
C LEU A 32 -21.95 21.74 12.82
N SER A 33 -21.81 22.76 13.68
CA SER A 33 -21.43 22.57 15.09
C SER A 33 -22.46 21.74 15.86
N TYR A 34 -23.74 21.89 15.56
CA TYR A 34 -24.79 21.11 16.18
C TYR A 34 -24.67 19.63 15.82
N GLN A 35 -24.45 19.30 14.56
CA GLN A 35 -24.29 17.92 14.10
C GLN A 35 -23.09 17.23 14.76
N ILE A 36 -21.98 17.94 14.91
CA ILE A 36 -20.81 17.38 15.62
C ILE A 36 -21.12 17.11 17.08
N LYS A 37 -21.79 18.05 17.76
CA LYS A 37 -22.22 17.84 19.16
C LYS A 37 -23.15 16.64 19.31
N GLN A 38 -24.07 16.40 18.37
CA GLN A 38 -24.91 15.22 18.34
C GLN A 38 -24.09 13.95 18.18
N LEU A 39 -23.12 13.93 17.25
CA LEU A 39 -22.22 12.81 17.05
C LEU A 39 -21.40 12.51 18.31
N GLU A 40 -20.81 13.54 18.95
CA GLU A 40 -20.09 13.39 20.22
C GLU A 40 -20.98 12.86 21.36
N ALA A 41 -22.23 13.33 21.43
CA ALA A 41 -23.19 12.88 22.43
C ALA A 41 -23.59 11.41 22.24
N GLU A 42 -23.82 11.00 20.99
CA GLU A 42 -24.16 9.62 20.63
C GLU A 42 -23.00 8.66 20.94
N LEU A 43 -21.75 9.05 20.58
CA LEU A 43 -20.55 8.28 20.83
C LEU A 43 -20.08 8.38 22.30
N LYS A 44 -20.64 9.30 23.09
CA LYS A 44 -20.29 9.60 24.48
C LYS A 44 -18.81 9.97 24.68
N VAL A 45 -18.20 10.54 23.67
CA VAL A 45 -16.80 11.02 23.71
C VAL A 45 -16.69 12.37 23.02
N LYS A 46 -15.64 13.13 23.38
CA LYS A 46 -15.24 14.31 22.61
C LYS A 46 -14.35 13.89 21.46
N LEU A 47 -14.62 14.46 20.29
CA LEU A 47 -13.86 14.23 19.06
C LEU A 47 -12.90 15.39 18.76
N PHE A 48 -13.28 16.61 19.21
CA PHE A 48 -12.48 17.80 19.01
C PHE A 48 -12.19 18.53 20.33
N GLU A 49 -11.01 19.11 20.39
CA GLU A 49 -10.60 20.10 21.39
C GLU A 49 -10.50 21.47 20.75
N ARG A 50 -10.96 22.51 21.46
CA ARG A 50 -10.87 23.90 21.00
C ARG A 50 -9.52 24.48 21.39
N THR A 51 -8.85 25.08 20.43
CA THR A 51 -7.59 25.82 20.60
C THR A 51 -7.77 27.28 20.19
N ARG A 52 -6.77 28.11 20.46
CA ARG A 52 -6.77 29.51 19.96
C ARG A 52 -6.70 29.62 18.44
N ALA A 53 -6.15 28.58 17.79
CA ALA A 53 -5.96 28.51 16.34
C ALA A 53 -7.11 27.80 15.59
N GLY A 54 -8.09 27.20 16.32
CA GLY A 54 -9.17 26.44 15.71
C GLY A 54 -9.56 25.22 16.54
N VAL A 55 -9.67 24.06 15.90
CA VAL A 55 -9.97 22.78 16.54
C VAL A 55 -8.90 21.73 16.21
N THR A 56 -8.61 20.86 17.18
CA THR A 56 -7.71 19.72 17.02
C THR A 56 -8.42 18.44 17.41
N LEU A 57 -8.00 17.31 16.87
CA LEU A 57 -8.56 16.01 17.20
C LEU A 57 -8.10 15.53 18.58
N THR A 58 -9.05 14.97 19.36
CA THR A 58 -8.73 14.15 20.52
C THR A 58 -8.19 12.78 20.08
N GLU A 59 -7.76 11.93 21.00
CA GLU A 59 -7.40 10.54 20.66
C GLU A 59 -8.58 9.76 20.06
N ALA A 60 -9.80 9.94 20.61
CA ALA A 60 -11.01 9.37 20.01
C ALA A 60 -11.31 9.96 18.62
N GLY A 61 -11.04 11.27 18.45
CA GLY A 61 -11.15 11.94 17.16
C GLY A 61 -10.18 11.39 16.12
N LYS A 62 -8.91 11.16 16.48
CA LYS A 62 -7.91 10.55 15.57
C LYS A 62 -8.36 9.17 15.12
N LEU A 63 -8.78 8.32 16.06
CA LEU A 63 -9.29 6.99 15.74
C LEU A 63 -10.50 7.05 14.79
N LEU A 64 -11.46 7.95 15.06
CA LEU A 64 -12.60 8.12 14.18
C LEU A 64 -12.19 8.66 12.81
N TYR A 65 -11.21 9.59 12.73
CA TYR A 65 -10.72 10.15 11.48
C TYR A 65 -10.16 9.06 10.56
N ASP A 66 -9.28 8.22 11.09
CA ASP A 66 -8.69 7.09 10.34
C ASP A 66 -9.75 6.11 9.80
N ARG A 67 -10.84 5.92 10.56
CA ARG A 67 -11.95 5.04 10.13
C ARG A 67 -12.92 5.72 9.18
N THR A 68 -13.13 7.02 9.35
CA THR A 68 -14.11 7.78 8.54
C THR A 68 -13.72 7.81 7.07
N GLU A 69 -12.45 7.95 6.74
CA GLU A 69 -11.98 7.93 5.36
C GLU A 69 -12.37 6.60 4.66
N ASN A 70 -12.16 5.48 5.36
CA ASN A 70 -12.51 4.15 4.87
C ASN A 70 -14.03 3.98 4.71
N ILE A 71 -14.82 4.43 5.69
CA ILE A 71 -16.30 4.35 5.65
C ILE A 71 -16.83 5.16 4.46
N LEU A 72 -16.40 6.41 4.30
CA LEU A 72 -16.85 7.27 3.21
C LEU A 72 -16.41 6.75 1.84
N SER A 73 -15.21 6.17 1.74
CA SER A 73 -14.75 5.51 0.53
C SER A 73 -15.63 4.30 0.18
N TYR A 74 -16.00 3.49 1.17
CA TYR A 74 -16.88 2.34 0.97
C TYR A 74 -18.29 2.75 0.53
N VAL A 75 -18.85 3.80 1.14
CA VAL A 75 -20.16 4.36 0.74
C VAL A 75 -20.11 4.80 -0.72
N ARG A 76 -19.12 5.60 -1.12
CA ARG A 76 -18.96 6.06 -2.51
C ARG A 76 -18.83 4.89 -3.50
N SER A 77 -18.07 3.87 -3.13
CA SER A 77 -17.93 2.69 -3.99
C SER A 77 -19.23 1.92 -4.12
N THR A 78 -20.00 1.80 -3.02
CA THR A 78 -21.31 1.14 -3.04
C THR A 78 -22.32 1.90 -3.90
N GLU A 79 -22.39 3.24 -3.77
CA GLU A 79 -23.24 4.07 -4.62
C GLU A 79 -22.88 3.90 -6.10
N LEU A 80 -21.60 3.86 -6.42
CA LEU A 80 -21.12 3.63 -7.77
C LEU A 80 -21.51 2.23 -8.29
N GLU A 81 -21.38 1.19 -7.46
CA GLU A 81 -21.80 -0.17 -7.81
C GLU A 81 -23.28 -0.25 -8.11
N VAL A 82 -24.09 0.29 -7.20
CA VAL A 82 -25.56 0.30 -7.37
C VAL A 82 -25.98 1.09 -8.60
N SER A 83 -25.36 2.25 -8.85
CA SER A 83 -25.62 3.06 -10.04
C SER A 83 -25.22 2.38 -11.36
N LYS A 84 -24.29 1.43 -11.30
CA LYS A 84 -23.81 0.61 -12.42
C LYS A 84 -24.42 -0.80 -12.44
N ALA A 85 -25.36 -1.10 -11.56
CA ALA A 85 -26.03 -2.40 -11.54
C ALA A 85 -26.69 -2.69 -12.91
N GLY A 86 -26.28 -3.80 -13.53
CA GLY A 86 -26.65 -4.14 -14.92
C GLY A 86 -25.71 -3.61 -16.02
N LYS A 87 -24.61 -2.91 -15.64
CA LYS A 87 -23.50 -2.53 -16.53
C LYS A 87 -22.26 -3.38 -16.21
N LYS A 88 -21.09 -2.98 -16.70
CA LYS A 88 -19.84 -3.71 -16.45
C LYS A 88 -19.57 -3.94 -14.97
N GLN A 89 -19.15 -5.14 -14.61
CA GLN A 89 -18.72 -5.48 -13.25
C GLN A 89 -17.38 -4.82 -12.94
N VAL A 90 -17.09 -4.56 -11.66
CA VAL A 90 -15.82 -3.93 -11.23
C VAL A 90 -15.12 -4.86 -10.25
N LEU A 91 -13.89 -5.22 -10.54
CA LEU A 91 -12.99 -5.92 -9.61
C LEU A 91 -12.00 -4.91 -9.02
N ARG A 92 -12.02 -4.78 -7.68
CA ARG A 92 -11.14 -3.86 -6.94
C ARG A 92 -9.90 -4.59 -6.46
N ILE A 93 -8.76 -4.17 -6.96
CA ILE A 93 -7.47 -4.81 -6.68
C ILE A 93 -6.57 -3.84 -5.94
N GLY A 94 -6.04 -4.28 -4.79
CA GLY A 94 -4.94 -3.61 -4.10
C GLY A 94 -3.59 -4.17 -4.57
N ILE A 95 -2.65 -3.29 -4.88
CA ILE A 95 -1.29 -3.67 -5.27
C ILE A 95 -0.27 -2.87 -4.48
N THR A 96 0.93 -3.41 -4.33
CA THR A 96 2.08 -2.63 -3.87
C THR A 96 2.99 -2.27 -5.05
N PRO A 97 3.82 -1.23 -4.95
CA PRO A 97 4.73 -0.85 -6.04
C PRO A 97 5.60 -2.01 -6.56
N THR A 98 5.94 -2.97 -5.69
CA THR A 98 6.79 -4.12 -6.05
C THR A 98 6.03 -5.35 -6.54
N THR A 99 4.71 -5.30 -6.68
CA THR A 99 3.89 -6.44 -7.14
C THR A 99 3.16 -6.18 -8.47
N VAL A 100 3.31 -4.98 -9.02
CA VAL A 100 2.65 -4.58 -10.27
C VAL A 100 3.02 -5.50 -11.42
N THR A 101 4.32 -5.71 -11.66
CA THR A 101 4.81 -6.56 -12.76
C THR A 101 4.32 -7.99 -12.64
N THR A 102 4.24 -8.53 -11.43
CA THR A 102 3.76 -9.89 -11.18
C THR A 102 2.28 -10.05 -11.50
N ILE A 103 1.43 -9.08 -11.16
CA ILE A 103 -0.03 -9.22 -11.34
C ILE A 103 -0.51 -8.83 -12.75
N MET A 104 0.23 -8.01 -13.47
CA MET A 104 -0.19 -7.52 -14.81
C MET A 104 -0.49 -8.63 -15.82
N PRO A 105 0.29 -9.74 -15.92
CA PRO A 105 -0.06 -10.86 -16.79
C PRO A 105 -1.41 -11.50 -16.45
N TYR A 106 -1.74 -11.64 -15.15
CA TYR A 106 -3.02 -12.17 -14.68
C TYR A 106 -4.17 -11.25 -15.05
N ILE A 107 -4.04 -9.94 -14.79
CA ILE A 107 -5.03 -8.93 -15.18
C ILE A 107 -5.24 -8.94 -16.70
N SER A 108 -4.15 -8.97 -17.47
CA SER A 108 -4.21 -8.99 -18.94
C SER A 108 -4.95 -10.22 -19.47
N ARG A 109 -4.65 -11.41 -18.94
CA ARG A 109 -5.34 -12.65 -19.31
C ARG A 109 -6.83 -12.56 -18.96
N PHE A 110 -7.14 -12.21 -17.71
CA PHE A 110 -8.52 -12.09 -17.24
C PHE A 110 -9.35 -11.10 -18.04
N SER A 111 -8.77 -9.95 -18.36
CA SER A 111 -9.44 -8.89 -19.14
C SER A 111 -9.81 -9.34 -20.56
N ARG A 112 -9.02 -10.23 -21.16
CA ARG A 112 -9.32 -10.79 -22.51
C ARG A 112 -10.51 -11.76 -22.47
N GLU A 113 -10.64 -12.51 -21.40
CA GLU A 113 -11.68 -13.51 -21.21
C GLU A 113 -12.99 -12.90 -20.65
N ASN A 114 -12.89 -11.72 -20.00
CA ASN A 114 -13.97 -11.04 -19.31
C ASN A 114 -14.09 -9.56 -19.71
N CYS A 115 -14.51 -9.30 -20.96
CA CYS A 115 -14.57 -7.95 -21.54
C CYS A 115 -15.59 -7.01 -20.88
N ASP A 116 -16.48 -7.54 -20.05
CA ASP A 116 -17.50 -6.81 -19.28
C ASP A 116 -17.02 -6.44 -17.86
N VAL A 117 -15.79 -6.82 -17.50
CA VAL A 117 -15.18 -6.48 -16.21
C VAL A 117 -14.26 -5.26 -16.36
N ASN A 118 -14.43 -4.29 -15.49
CA ASN A 118 -13.51 -3.18 -15.28
C ASN A 118 -12.69 -3.42 -14.01
N PHE A 119 -11.52 -2.79 -13.92
CA PHE A 119 -10.68 -2.83 -12.73
C PHE A 119 -10.65 -1.46 -12.05
N GLU A 120 -10.66 -1.47 -10.71
CA GLU A 120 -10.28 -0.35 -9.88
C GLU A 120 -9.02 -0.76 -9.12
N VAL A 121 -7.90 -0.10 -9.38
CA VAL A 121 -6.61 -0.44 -8.79
C VAL A 121 -6.25 0.60 -7.74
N ARG A 122 -5.89 0.12 -6.54
CA ARG A 122 -5.36 0.95 -5.44
C ARG A 122 -3.93 0.56 -5.15
N ASP A 123 -3.03 1.52 -5.27
CA ASP A 123 -1.62 1.37 -4.89
C ASP A 123 -1.43 1.90 -3.47
N ALA A 124 -0.90 1.07 -2.58
CA ALA A 124 -0.58 1.45 -1.21
C ALA A 124 0.42 0.48 -0.57
N ILE A 125 0.93 0.84 0.60
CA ILE A 125 1.74 -0.08 1.41
C ILE A 125 0.89 -1.25 1.91
N THR A 126 1.53 -2.40 2.13
CA THR A 126 0.86 -3.66 2.52
C THR A 126 -0.10 -3.49 3.70
N PHE A 127 0.28 -2.75 4.74
CA PHE A 127 -0.58 -2.54 5.91
C PHE A 127 -1.90 -1.84 5.55
N THR A 128 -1.85 -0.81 4.72
CA THR A 128 -3.03 -0.09 4.24
C THR A 128 -3.91 -0.99 3.38
N LEU A 129 -3.30 -1.80 2.50
CA LEU A 129 -4.04 -2.74 1.66
C LEU A 129 -4.74 -3.82 2.47
N LEU A 130 -4.12 -4.33 3.53
CA LEU A 130 -4.75 -5.28 4.44
C LEU A 130 -5.97 -4.66 5.14
N ASN A 131 -5.87 -3.42 5.59
CA ASN A 131 -7.03 -2.70 6.13
C ASN A 131 -8.12 -2.55 5.07
N TYR A 132 -7.79 -2.17 3.84
CA TYR A 132 -8.76 -2.07 2.75
C TYR A 132 -9.45 -3.40 2.45
N LEU A 133 -8.75 -4.53 2.52
CA LEU A 133 -9.37 -5.86 2.43
C LEU A 133 -10.34 -6.11 3.57
N MET A 134 -9.92 -5.86 4.81
CA MET A 134 -10.75 -6.08 6.00
C MET A 134 -12.00 -5.21 6.01
N ASP A 135 -11.88 -3.96 5.55
CA ASP A 135 -12.97 -3.00 5.43
C ASP A 135 -13.83 -3.20 4.15
N GLY A 136 -13.42 -4.10 3.24
CA GLY A 136 -14.15 -4.40 2.00
C GLY A 136 -14.05 -3.32 0.93
N ILE A 137 -13.09 -2.41 1.05
CA ILE A 137 -12.80 -1.34 0.07
C ILE A 137 -12.21 -1.91 -1.21
N ILE A 138 -11.39 -2.98 -1.08
CA ILE A 138 -10.88 -3.78 -2.19
C ILE A 138 -11.37 -5.23 -2.04
N ASP A 139 -11.44 -5.93 -3.16
CA ASP A 139 -11.90 -7.31 -3.22
C ASP A 139 -10.77 -8.30 -3.04
N VAL A 140 -9.64 -8.04 -3.68
CA VAL A 140 -8.40 -8.81 -3.59
C VAL A 140 -7.20 -7.88 -3.44
N SER A 141 -6.11 -8.38 -2.89
CA SER A 141 -4.85 -7.63 -2.83
C SER A 141 -3.67 -8.52 -3.17
N VAL A 142 -2.74 -7.95 -3.95
CA VAL A 142 -1.44 -8.59 -4.19
C VAL A 142 -0.45 -8.03 -3.20
N VAL A 143 -0.06 -8.86 -2.26
CA VAL A 143 0.80 -8.50 -1.13
C VAL A 143 2.04 -9.39 -1.08
N ARG A 144 3.03 -8.97 -0.31
CA ARG A 144 4.30 -9.67 -0.21
C ARG A 144 4.66 -9.94 1.25
N THR A 145 5.23 -11.13 1.49
CA THR A 145 5.77 -11.47 2.82
C THR A 145 7.03 -10.62 3.15
N PRO A 146 7.36 -10.45 4.46
CA PRO A 146 6.64 -10.97 5.63
C PRO A 146 5.37 -10.16 5.95
N ILE A 147 4.25 -10.87 6.19
CA ILE A 147 2.97 -10.31 6.63
C ILE A 147 2.22 -11.27 7.54
N LYS A 148 1.29 -10.74 8.34
CA LYS A 148 0.32 -11.56 9.10
C LYS A 148 -0.84 -11.93 8.18
N LEU A 149 -1.18 -13.21 8.12
CA LEU A 149 -2.23 -13.76 7.24
C LEU A 149 -3.54 -14.05 8.00
N GLU A 150 -3.62 -13.61 9.25
CA GLU A 150 -4.81 -13.83 10.07
C GLU A 150 -6.04 -13.16 9.46
N GLY A 151 -7.14 -13.90 9.36
CA GLY A 151 -8.40 -13.43 8.76
C GLY A 151 -8.40 -13.36 7.22
N LEU A 152 -7.35 -13.84 6.55
CA LEU A 152 -7.23 -13.87 5.09
C LEU A 152 -7.19 -15.30 4.54
N ASN A 153 -7.76 -15.47 3.36
CA ASN A 153 -7.42 -16.54 2.43
C ASN A 153 -6.37 -16.00 1.46
N TYR A 154 -5.55 -16.86 0.92
CA TYR A 154 -4.54 -16.46 -0.06
C TYR A 154 -4.19 -17.58 -1.03
N LEU A 155 -3.70 -17.18 -2.18
CA LEU A 155 -3.04 -18.01 -3.18
C LEU A 155 -1.61 -17.51 -3.33
N GLU A 156 -0.64 -18.40 -3.27
CA GLU A 156 0.75 -18.07 -3.55
C GLU A 156 0.96 -17.96 -5.06
N LEU A 157 1.40 -16.80 -5.53
CA LEU A 157 1.66 -16.55 -6.95
C LEU A 157 3.10 -16.88 -7.32
N ASN A 158 4.05 -16.51 -6.47
CA ASN A 158 5.48 -16.68 -6.71
C ASN A 158 6.28 -16.55 -5.41
N GLU A 159 7.46 -17.18 -5.39
CA GLU A 159 8.53 -16.94 -4.42
C GLU A 159 9.76 -16.47 -5.16
N GLU A 160 10.43 -15.44 -4.68
CA GLU A 160 11.57 -14.83 -5.34
C GLU A 160 12.63 -14.32 -4.38
N PRO A 161 13.91 -14.30 -4.79
CA PRO A 161 15.00 -13.73 -4.01
C PRO A 161 14.94 -12.19 -4.03
N MET A 162 15.71 -11.59 -3.13
CA MET A 162 16.08 -10.18 -3.25
C MET A 162 17.23 -10.02 -4.26
N ILE A 163 17.27 -8.87 -4.91
CA ILE A 163 18.29 -8.47 -5.86
C ILE A 163 18.98 -7.18 -5.38
N ALA A 164 20.22 -7.03 -5.76
CA ALA A 164 20.96 -5.77 -5.70
C ALA A 164 20.98 -5.15 -7.09
N VAL A 165 20.51 -3.91 -7.19
CA VAL A 165 20.57 -3.08 -8.40
C VAL A 165 21.73 -2.11 -8.23
N LEU A 166 22.75 -2.26 -9.08
CA LEU A 166 23.99 -1.54 -8.95
C LEU A 166 24.00 -0.29 -9.83
N PRO A 167 24.81 0.71 -9.48
CA PRO A 167 25.04 1.88 -10.34
C PRO A 167 25.49 1.49 -11.75
N PRO A 168 25.23 2.32 -12.77
CA PRO A 168 25.57 2.01 -14.16
C PRO A 168 27.08 1.90 -14.41
N GLU A 169 27.89 2.64 -13.65
CA GLU A 169 29.35 2.67 -13.79
C GLU A 169 30.03 1.67 -12.83
N ILE A 170 29.90 0.38 -13.11
CA ILE A 170 30.65 -0.66 -12.41
C ILE A 170 31.73 -1.25 -13.31
N PRO A 171 32.86 -1.75 -12.76
CA PRO A 171 33.92 -2.39 -13.53
C PRO A 171 33.39 -3.56 -14.38
N GLU A 172 33.91 -3.75 -15.58
CA GLU A 172 33.44 -4.77 -16.54
C GLU A 172 33.50 -6.21 -15.98
N ASN A 173 34.48 -6.51 -15.12
CA ASN A 173 34.59 -7.79 -14.44
C ASN A 173 33.47 -8.01 -13.41
N GLU A 174 32.88 -6.95 -12.93
CA GLU A 174 31.76 -6.98 -11.99
C GLU A 174 30.38 -7.13 -12.70
N THR A 175 30.24 -6.65 -13.93
CA THR A 175 28.99 -6.76 -14.71
C THR A 175 28.62 -8.21 -15.04
N LYS A 176 29.58 -9.13 -15.05
CA LYS A 176 29.39 -10.55 -15.40
C LYS A 176 29.00 -11.44 -14.21
N LYS A 177 29.03 -10.90 -13.00
CA LYS A 177 28.65 -11.68 -11.81
C LYS A 177 27.11 -11.74 -11.70
N GLU A 178 26.57 -12.94 -11.54
CA GLU A 178 25.12 -13.16 -11.37
C GLU A 178 24.67 -12.99 -9.91
N GLY A 179 25.56 -13.28 -8.96
CA GLY A 179 25.30 -13.23 -7.53
C GLY A 179 26.08 -12.15 -6.79
N ILE A 180 25.59 -11.78 -5.62
CA ILE A 180 26.29 -10.91 -4.65
C ILE A 180 25.97 -11.37 -3.23
N SER A 181 27.00 -11.49 -2.40
CA SER A 181 26.85 -11.84 -0.99
C SER A 181 26.51 -10.64 -0.13
N LEU A 182 25.93 -10.88 1.07
CA LEU A 182 25.74 -9.80 2.06
C LEU A 182 27.03 -9.12 2.47
N LYS A 183 28.16 -9.84 2.45
CA LYS A 183 29.46 -9.26 2.77
C LYS A 183 29.89 -8.26 1.69
N GLU A 184 29.78 -8.59 0.41
CA GLU A 184 30.09 -7.67 -0.68
C GLU A 184 29.19 -6.43 -0.65
N LEU A 185 27.91 -6.57 -0.25
CA LEU A 185 27.00 -5.45 -0.06
C LEU A 185 27.44 -4.47 1.05
N THR A 186 28.24 -4.90 2.04
CA THR A 186 28.77 -3.96 3.04
C THR A 186 29.95 -3.12 2.51
N GLU A 187 30.45 -3.40 1.32
CA GLU A 187 31.57 -2.68 0.70
C GLU A 187 31.08 -1.50 -0.18
N CYS A 188 29.76 -1.32 -0.30
CA CYS A 188 29.16 -0.22 -1.06
C CYS A 188 28.01 0.44 -0.28
N PRO A 189 27.75 1.74 -0.53
CA PRO A 189 26.62 2.42 0.09
C PRO A 189 25.29 1.83 -0.43
N LEU A 190 24.32 1.63 0.47
CA LEU A 190 23.05 0.99 0.17
C LEU A 190 21.87 1.95 0.26
N ILE A 191 20.96 1.83 -0.70
CA ILE A 191 19.61 2.39 -0.63
C ILE A 191 18.67 1.28 -0.21
N ILE A 192 17.96 1.50 0.88
CA ILE A 192 17.01 0.53 1.42
C ILE A 192 15.57 1.02 1.16
N TYR A 193 14.77 0.20 0.53
CA TYR A 193 13.32 0.40 0.52
C TYR A 193 12.77 0.09 1.92
N ARG A 194 12.22 1.08 2.62
CA ARG A 194 11.77 1.02 4.03
C ARG A 194 10.97 -0.24 4.35
N ARG A 195 10.17 -0.71 3.39
CA ARG A 195 9.38 -1.93 3.53
C ARG A 195 10.21 -3.15 3.94
N TYR A 196 11.48 -3.20 3.54
CA TYR A 196 12.38 -4.33 3.78
C TYR A 196 13.52 -4.01 4.75
N GLU A 197 13.53 -2.81 5.35
CA GLU A 197 14.62 -2.37 6.24
C GLU A 197 14.85 -3.37 7.38
N GLU A 198 13.81 -3.68 8.17
CA GLU A 198 13.92 -4.64 9.28
C GLU A 198 14.33 -6.04 8.80
N PHE A 199 13.78 -6.48 7.66
CA PHE A 199 14.07 -7.78 7.07
C PHE A 199 15.54 -7.90 6.64
N LEU A 200 16.09 -6.87 6.00
CA LEU A 200 17.48 -6.80 5.57
C LEU A 200 18.43 -6.64 6.77
N MET A 201 18.13 -5.72 7.69
CA MET A 201 18.96 -5.50 8.87
C MET A 201 19.08 -6.76 9.73
N LYS A 202 18.00 -7.55 9.84
CA LYS A 202 18.06 -8.84 10.51
C LYS A 202 19.01 -9.81 9.82
N ALA A 203 18.98 -9.91 8.49
CA ALA A 203 19.88 -10.80 7.74
C ALA A 203 21.35 -10.39 7.88
N PHE A 204 21.66 -9.09 7.83
CA PHE A 204 23.00 -8.57 8.11
C PHE A 204 23.44 -8.86 9.55
N GLY A 205 22.58 -8.61 10.52
CA GLY A 205 22.85 -8.81 11.95
C GLY A 205 23.13 -10.28 12.30
N GLU A 206 22.44 -11.24 11.69
CA GLU A 206 22.68 -12.69 11.88
C GLU A 206 24.08 -13.12 11.43
N LYS A 207 24.70 -12.36 10.53
CA LYS A 207 26.08 -12.58 10.04
C LYS A 207 27.10 -11.65 10.68
N ASN A 208 26.69 -10.84 11.67
CA ASN A 208 27.53 -9.80 12.28
C ASN A 208 28.09 -8.79 11.26
N LEU A 209 27.36 -8.49 10.21
CA LEU A 209 27.69 -7.53 9.19
C LEU A 209 27.00 -6.18 9.46
N GLN A 210 27.67 -5.08 9.14
CA GLN A 210 27.14 -3.73 9.25
C GLN A 210 27.15 -3.07 7.87
N PRO A 211 26.00 -2.92 7.21
CA PRO A 211 25.92 -2.25 5.93
C PRO A 211 26.05 -0.73 6.08
N ASP A 212 26.64 -0.08 5.08
CA ASP A 212 26.65 1.37 4.96
C ASP A 212 25.31 1.83 4.32
N ILE A 213 24.41 2.41 5.12
CA ILE A 213 23.11 2.85 4.64
C ILE A 213 23.20 4.29 4.16
N PHE A 214 23.21 4.50 2.86
CA PHE A 214 23.20 5.81 2.22
C PHE A 214 21.85 6.51 2.40
N CYS A 215 20.73 5.80 2.12
CA CYS A 215 19.40 6.33 2.40
C CYS A 215 18.34 5.21 2.58
N VAL A 216 17.23 5.58 3.22
CA VAL A 216 16.03 4.75 3.31
C VAL A 216 14.89 5.50 2.63
N CYS A 217 14.27 4.92 1.60
CA CYS A 217 13.19 5.52 0.83
C CYS A 217 11.87 4.77 1.00
N ASP A 218 10.76 5.47 0.79
CA ASP A 218 9.41 4.92 0.91
C ASP A 218 8.84 4.42 -0.43
N ASP A 219 9.42 4.84 -1.55
CA ASP A 219 9.04 4.38 -2.89
C ASP A 219 10.24 3.74 -3.60
N PRO A 220 10.12 2.50 -4.09
CA PRO A 220 11.22 1.84 -4.80
C PRO A 220 11.55 2.53 -6.14
N ARG A 221 10.64 3.29 -6.73
CA ARG A 221 10.88 4.06 -7.97
C ARG A 221 11.86 5.20 -7.72
N ASP A 222 11.73 5.87 -6.59
CA ASP A 222 12.70 6.91 -6.18
C ASP A 222 14.09 6.30 -6.00
N ALA A 223 14.16 5.14 -5.35
CA ALA A 223 15.43 4.44 -5.16
C ALA A 223 16.13 4.10 -6.49
N MET A 224 15.38 3.72 -7.51
CA MET A 224 15.96 3.44 -8.83
C MET A 224 16.58 4.68 -9.48
N LEU A 225 15.95 5.86 -9.33
CA LEU A 225 16.53 7.12 -9.83
C LEU A 225 17.88 7.43 -9.16
N TRP A 226 17.98 7.19 -7.85
CA TRP A 226 19.23 7.39 -7.11
C TRP A 226 20.32 6.42 -7.56
N VAL A 227 19.97 5.17 -7.89
CA VAL A 227 20.91 4.20 -8.47
C VAL A 227 21.38 4.65 -9.86
N GLN A 228 20.46 5.16 -10.71
CA GLN A 228 20.78 5.66 -12.04
C GLN A 228 21.76 6.83 -12.01
N GLU A 229 21.69 7.68 -10.98
CA GLU A 229 22.64 8.77 -10.75
C GLU A 229 23.99 8.30 -10.16
N GLY A 230 24.19 7.00 -9.98
CA GLY A 230 25.45 6.43 -9.51
C GLY A 230 25.70 6.56 -8.01
N LEU A 231 24.69 6.92 -7.20
CA LEU A 231 24.88 7.32 -5.81
C LEU A 231 25.07 6.13 -4.86
N ALA A 232 24.37 5.03 -5.08
CA ALA A 232 24.42 3.85 -4.22
C ALA A 232 23.76 2.63 -4.88
N THR A 233 23.91 1.45 -4.28
CA THR A 233 23.29 0.19 -4.68
C THR A 233 21.93 0.05 -3.97
N ALA A 234 20.84 -0.24 -4.70
CA ALA A 234 19.55 -0.47 -4.09
C ALA A 234 19.24 -1.97 -3.96
N VAL A 235 18.47 -2.32 -2.93
CA VAL A 235 18.02 -3.69 -2.67
C VAL A 235 16.50 -3.80 -2.84
N PHE A 236 16.09 -4.70 -3.75
CA PHE A 236 14.70 -4.93 -4.11
C PHE A 236 14.35 -6.41 -4.20
N PRO A 237 13.06 -6.79 -4.20
CA PRO A 237 12.63 -8.09 -4.68
C PRO A 237 12.87 -8.22 -6.19
N ARG A 238 13.09 -9.44 -6.67
CA ARG A 238 13.42 -9.71 -8.07
C ARG A 238 12.36 -9.22 -9.08
N SER A 239 11.11 -9.18 -8.71
CA SER A 239 10.02 -8.64 -9.56
C SER A 239 10.19 -7.15 -9.94
N MET A 240 11.15 -6.45 -9.31
CA MET A 240 11.52 -5.09 -9.73
C MET A 240 12.50 -5.08 -10.92
N GLU A 241 13.06 -6.22 -11.31
CA GLU A 241 14.04 -6.36 -12.40
C GLU A 241 13.54 -5.72 -13.70
N ASP A 242 12.28 -5.97 -14.08
CA ASP A 242 11.67 -5.43 -15.30
C ASP A 242 11.56 -3.89 -15.30
N LEU A 243 11.65 -3.25 -14.14
CA LEU A 243 11.60 -1.80 -13.97
C LEU A 243 12.99 -1.18 -13.84
N CYS A 244 14.05 -1.99 -13.71
CA CYS A 244 15.44 -1.55 -13.56
C CYS A 244 16.17 -1.54 -14.92
N THR A 245 15.59 -0.87 -15.90
CA THR A 245 16.11 -0.83 -17.28
C THR A 245 17.55 -0.30 -17.31
N ASP A 246 18.44 -1.01 -18.02
CA ASP A 246 19.83 -0.65 -18.25
C ASP A 246 20.72 -0.56 -17.00
N LEU A 247 20.28 -1.09 -15.88
CA LEU A 247 21.09 -1.19 -14.65
C LEU A 247 21.61 -2.60 -14.43
N PRO A 248 22.85 -2.77 -13.96
CA PRO A 248 23.36 -4.07 -13.59
C PRO A 248 22.65 -4.64 -12.36
N ILE A 249 22.23 -5.89 -12.44
CA ILE A 249 21.46 -6.56 -11.41
C ILE A 249 22.19 -7.83 -10.96
N ARG A 250 22.20 -8.10 -9.64
CA ARG A 250 22.71 -9.33 -9.07
C ARG A 250 21.75 -9.93 -8.07
N ILE A 251 21.63 -11.25 -8.06
CA ILE A 251 20.85 -11.97 -7.06
C ILE A 251 21.60 -11.96 -5.73
N ILE A 252 20.94 -11.58 -4.65
CA ILE A 252 21.53 -11.67 -3.31
C ILE A 252 21.56 -13.13 -2.87
N GLU A 253 22.76 -13.65 -2.64
CA GLU A 253 23.02 -15.06 -2.27
C GLU A 253 22.74 -15.30 -0.78
N GLU A 254 21.49 -15.08 -0.37
CA GLU A 254 21.02 -15.31 0.99
C GLU A 254 19.65 -15.98 0.97
N GLU A 255 19.62 -17.26 1.32
CA GLU A 255 18.40 -18.08 1.28
C GLU A 255 17.25 -17.51 2.13
N LYS A 256 17.59 -16.83 3.24
CA LYS A 256 16.61 -16.19 4.10
C LYS A 256 16.01 -14.89 3.53
N LEU A 257 16.64 -14.33 2.49
CA LEU A 257 16.16 -13.13 1.81
C LEU A 257 15.30 -13.48 0.59
N LYS A 258 14.35 -14.39 0.78
CA LYS A 258 13.29 -14.69 -0.18
C LYS A 258 11.96 -14.13 0.30
N THR A 259 11.18 -13.65 -0.63
CA THR A 259 9.84 -13.14 -0.37
C THR A 259 8.82 -13.88 -1.23
N ARG A 260 7.61 -14.09 -0.71
CA ARG A 260 6.50 -14.67 -1.45
C ARG A 260 5.49 -13.60 -1.82
N ILE A 261 4.97 -13.66 -3.04
CA ILE A 261 3.90 -12.83 -3.54
C ILE A 261 2.61 -13.61 -3.40
N LEU A 262 1.64 -13.02 -2.74
CA LEU A 262 0.37 -13.64 -2.42
C LEU A 262 -0.77 -12.80 -3.01
N LEU A 263 -1.71 -13.46 -3.69
CA LEU A 263 -3.04 -12.91 -3.94
C LEU A 263 -3.89 -13.22 -2.70
N ALA A 264 -4.28 -12.21 -1.96
CA ALA A 264 -4.99 -12.35 -0.69
C ALA A 264 -6.39 -11.73 -0.75
N TRP A 265 -7.33 -12.30 0.01
CA TRP A 265 -8.69 -11.79 0.18
C TRP A 265 -9.25 -12.13 1.56
N LYS A 266 -10.28 -11.41 1.97
CA LYS A 266 -10.91 -11.58 3.28
C LYS A 266 -11.59 -12.95 3.39
N LYS A 267 -11.27 -13.71 4.47
CA LYS A 267 -11.75 -15.08 4.69
C LYS A 267 -13.27 -15.17 4.85
N ASP A 268 -13.86 -14.26 5.61
CA ASP A 268 -15.28 -14.32 5.99
C ASP A 268 -16.21 -13.61 5.00
N ARG A 269 -15.67 -13.17 3.86
CA ARG A 269 -16.45 -12.56 2.78
C ARG A 269 -16.65 -13.57 1.65
N ARG A 270 -17.92 -13.82 1.29
CA ARG A 270 -18.22 -14.63 0.11
C ARG A 270 -17.74 -13.88 -1.15
N PRO A 271 -16.86 -14.46 -1.96
CA PRO A 271 -16.41 -13.82 -3.19
C PRO A 271 -17.58 -13.57 -4.14
N SER A 272 -17.57 -12.45 -4.86
CA SER A 272 -18.43 -12.24 -6.02
C SER A 272 -18.05 -13.20 -7.15
N ALA A 273 -18.92 -13.41 -8.13
CA ALA A 273 -18.61 -14.28 -9.28
C ALA A 273 -17.31 -13.84 -9.98
N VAL A 274 -17.16 -12.55 -10.27
CA VAL A 274 -15.96 -11.98 -10.88
C VAL A 274 -14.71 -12.21 -10.05
N MET A 275 -14.81 -12.03 -8.74
CA MET A 275 -13.68 -12.26 -7.83
C MET A 275 -13.31 -13.75 -7.82
N GLN A 276 -14.29 -14.66 -7.79
CA GLN A 276 -14.05 -16.10 -7.82
C GLN A 276 -13.37 -16.51 -9.11
N ASP A 277 -13.83 -15.98 -10.25
CA ASP A 277 -13.22 -16.25 -11.56
C ASP A 277 -11.77 -15.73 -11.62
N PHE A 278 -11.51 -14.55 -11.04
CA PHE A 278 -10.15 -13.98 -10.98
C PHE A 278 -9.21 -14.81 -10.09
N ILE A 279 -9.67 -15.35 -8.98
CA ILE A 279 -8.87 -16.19 -8.09
C ILE A 279 -8.51 -17.54 -8.74
N ASN A 280 -9.33 -18.03 -9.66
CA ASN A 280 -9.16 -19.32 -10.33
C ASN A 280 -8.29 -19.25 -11.60
N ILE A 281 -7.76 -18.07 -11.98
CA ILE A 281 -6.85 -17.92 -13.12
C ILE A 281 -5.48 -18.50 -12.81
#